data_56af5942d99c06973cfcaba25a77d57d
#
_entry.id   56af5942d99c06973cfcaba25a77d57d
#
_cell.length_a   1.000
_cell.length_b   1.000
_cell.length_c   1.000
_cell.angle_alpha   90.00
_cell.angle_beta   90.00
_cell.angle_gamma   90.00
#
_symmetry.space_group_name_H-M   'P 1'
#
loop_
_entity.id
_entity.type
_entity.pdbx_description
1 polymer ?
#
loop_
_entity_poly.entity_id
_entity_poly.type
_entity_poly.pdbx_seq_one_letter_code
_entity_poly.pdbx_strand_id
1 'polypeptide(L)' 'MKVKLKDKKTKLPNCWKECGCSFEDWEELQSGKSVEVSSLNNIEHLFDVSKSKKGDK' A
#
# COMPACT_ATOMS: atom_id res chain seq x y z
N MET A 1 -6.27 -5.00 -2.38
CA MET A 1 -6.56 -3.57 -2.40
C MET A 1 -5.33 -2.82 -2.90
N LYS A 2 -5.55 -1.86 -3.73
CA LYS A 2 -4.45 -1.11 -4.31
C LYS A 2 -4.22 0.16 -3.52
N VAL A 3 -2.98 0.38 -3.12
CA VAL A 3 -2.65 1.51 -2.25
C VAL A 3 -1.42 2.24 -2.77
N LYS A 4 -1.29 3.46 -2.31
CA LYS A 4 -0.15 4.29 -2.68
C LYS A 4 0.25 5.10 -1.46
N LEU A 5 1.54 5.23 -1.23
CA LEU A 5 2.04 5.97 -0.07
C LEU A 5 1.67 7.45 -0.23
N LYS A 6 1.08 8.01 0.81
CA LYS A 6 0.66 9.41 0.76
C LYS A 6 1.83 10.37 0.73
N ASP A 7 2.86 10.06 1.48
CA ASP A 7 4.03 10.92 1.59
C ASP A 7 5.29 10.09 1.39
N LYS A 8 6.05 10.43 0.35
CA LYS A 8 7.26 9.70 0.04
C LYS A 8 8.28 9.75 1.16
N LYS A 9 8.19 10.77 2.00
CA LYS A 9 9.12 10.92 3.10
C LYS A 9 8.80 10.01 4.27
N THR A 10 7.62 9.45 4.29
CA THR A 10 7.22 8.54 5.34
C THR A 10 7.95 7.22 5.19
N LYS A 11 8.60 6.78 6.26
CA LYS A 11 9.25 5.49 6.24
C LYS A 11 8.25 4.39 6.52
N LEU A 12 8.21 3.39 5.66
CA LEU A 12 7.32 2.27 5.83
C LEU A 12 7.89 1.30 6.86
N PRO A 13 7.02 0.75 7.72
CA PRO A 13 7.46 -0.29 8.64
C PRO A 13 7.79 -1.56 7.84
N ASN A 14 8.55 -2.43 8.45
CA ASN A 14 8.99 -3.65 7.79
C ASN A 14 7.97 -4.77 8.01
N CYS A 15 6.78 -4.59 7.49
CA CYS A 15 5.68 -5.55 7.68
C CYS A 15 5.03 -5.95 6.36
N TRP A 16 5.82 -6.02 5.30
CA TRP A 16 5.28 -6.36 4.00
C TRP A 16 4.70 -7.78 3.96
N LYS A 17 5.24 -8.67 4.77
CA LYS A 17 4.70 -10.03 4.84
C LYS A 17 3.28 -10.03 5.39
N GLU A 18 3.03 -9.20 6.38
CA GLU A 18 1.71 -9.12 7.00
C GLU A 18 0.71 -8.46 6.06
N CYS A 19 1.20 -7.62 5.19
CA CYS A 19 0.34 -6.96 4.21
C CYS A 19 0.08 -7.85 2.99
N GLY A 20 0.77 -8.96 2.91
CA GLY A 20 0.54 -9.92 1.82
C GLY A 20 1.13 -9.48 0.50
N CYS A 21 2.23 -8.75 0.52
CA CYS A 21 2.90 -8.35 -0.71
C CYS A 21 4.35 -8.80 -0.65
N SER A 22 5.04 -8.65 -1.78
CA SER A 22 6.44 -9.06 -1.85
C SER A 22 7.34 -7.90 -1.43
N PHE A 23 8.59 -8.22 -1.17
CA PHE A 23 9.56 -7.20 -0.80
C PHE A 23 9.71 -6.16 -1.92
N GLU A 24 9.70 -6.63 -3.16
CA GLU A 24 9.81 -5.72 -4.30
C GLU A 24 8.64 -4.76 -4.35
N ASP A 25 7.43 -5.27 -4.11
CA ASP A 25 6.25 -4.42 -4.07
C ASP A 25 6.37 -3.38 -2.96
N TRP A 26 6.90 -3.82 -1.83
CA TRP A 26 7.06 -2.92 -0.69
C TRP A 26 8.02 -1.77 -1.03
N GLU A 27 9.09 -2.09 -1.75
CA GLU A 27 10.03 -1.06 -2.16
C GLU A 27 9.39 -0.07 -3.12
N GLU A 28 8.52 -0.55 -3.99
CA GLU A 28 7.82 0.34 -4.91
C GLU A 28 6.88 1.27 -4.16
N LEU A 29 6.23 0.76 -3.12
CA LEU A 29 5.40 1.61 -2.28
C LEU A 29 6.24 2.71 -1.64
N GLN A 30 7.42 2.36 -1.16
CA GLN A 30 8.31 3.34 -0.55
C GLN A 30 8.72 4.41 -1.55
N SER A 31 8.77 4.06 -2.82
CA SER A 31 9.10 5.00 -3.88
C SER A 31 7.92 5.88 -4.29
N GLY A 32 6.74 5.57 -3.80
CA GLY A 32 5.57 6.36 -4.13
C GLY A 32 4.72 5.76 -5.23
N LYS A 33 4.95 4.52 -5.58
CA LYS A 33 4.16 3.84 -6.60
C LYS A 33 2.97 3.12 -5.98
N SER A 34 1.96 2.88 -6.82
CA SER A 34 0.79 2.13 -6.38
C SER A 34 1.07 0.64 -6.46
N VAL A 35 0.71 -0.08 -5.42
CA VAL A 35 0.93 -1.51 -5.37
C VAL A 35 -0.28 -2.16 -4.70
N GLU A 36 -0.57 -3.38 -5.10
CA GLU A 36 -1.68 -4.11 -4.52
C GLU A 36 -1.22 -4.89 -3.30
N VAL A 37 -1.98 -4.79 -2.21
CA VAL A 37 -1.68 -5.51 -0.98
C VAL A 37 -2.94 -6.20 -0.48
N SER A 38 -2.77 -7.19 0.40
CA SER A 38 -3.91 -7.93 0.95
C SER A 38 -4.55 -7.19 2.11
N SER A 39 -3.76 -6.58 2.96
CA SER A 39 -4.29 -5.84 4.09
C SER A 39 -3.27 -4.83 4.56
N LEU A 40 -3.72 -3.89 5.36
CA LEU A 40 -2.84 -2.84 5.85
C LEU A 40 -2.86 -2.74 7.37
N ASN A 41 -3.21 -3.80 8.05
CA ASN A 41 -3.18 -3.81 9.51
C ASN A 41 -3.44 -2.43 10.14
N ASN A 42 -2.42 -1.83 10.74
CA ASN A 42 -2.58 -0.54 11.42
C ASN A 42 -1.93 0.62 10.68
N ILE A 43 -1.61 0.43 9.42
CA ILE A 43 -0.89 1.46 8.67
C ILE A 43 -1.71 2.03 7.51
N GLU A 44 -3.01 1.85 7.54
CA GLU A 44 -3.87 2.39 6.49
C GLU A 44 -3.71 3.89 6.35
N HIS A 45 -3.50 4.57 7.47
CA HIS A 45 -3.41 6.02 7.46
C HIS A 45 -2.18 6.53 6.71
N LEU A 46 -1.23 5.67 6.44
CA LEU A 46 -0.04 6.05 5.69
C LEU A 46 -0.26 6.00 4.18
N PHE A 47 -1.35 5.37 3.76
CA PHE A 47 -1.59 5.12 2.35
C PHE A 47 -2.89 5.73 1.86
N ASP A 48 -2.90 6.01 0.58
CA ASP A 48 -4.10 6.44 -0.12
C ASP A 48 -4.67 5.21 -0.81
N VAL A 49 -5.78 4.70 -0.27
CA VAL A 49 -6.38 3.49 -0.82
C VAL A 49 -7.19 3.82 -2.05
N SER A 50 -6.84 3.23 -3.16
CA SER A 50 -7.55 3.43 -4.41
C SER A 50 -8.76 2.51 -4.45
N LYS A 51 -9.94 3.06 -4.29
CA LYS A 51 -11.18 2.29 -4.41
C LYS A 51 -11.61 2.31 -5.84
N SER A 52 -11.39 1.24 -6.48
CA SER A 52 -11.94 1.13 -7.80
C SER A 52 -13.38 0.73 -7.63
N LYS A 53 -14.17 1.24 -7.97
CA LYS A 53 -15.47 0.94 -7.82
C LYS A 53 -16.13 0.29 -8.80
N LYS A 54 -15.83 -0.16 -9.00
CA LYS A 54 -16.21 -0.62 -9.65
C LYS A 54 -17.18 -0.72 -9.80
N GLY A 55 -17.53 -0.59 -9.86
CA GLY A 55 -18.27 -0.61 -9.96
C GLY A 55 -19.07 -0.85 -9.91
N ASP A 56 -19.06 -0.82 -10.04
CA ASP A 56 -19.77 -0.86 -10.03
C ASP A 56 -20.51 -0.85 -10.16
N LYS A 57 -20.54 -1.02 -10.33
CA LYS A 57 -21.04 -0.90 -10.44
C LYS A 57 -21.33 -0.81 -10.42
#